data_17730603779ee081b03cb9b09d96018e
#
_entry.id   17730603779ee081b03cb9b09d96018e
#
_cell.length_a   1.000
_cell.length_b   1.000
_cell.length_c   1.000
_cell.angle_alpha   90.00
_cell.angle_beta   90.00
_cell.angle_gamma   90.00
#
_symmetry.space_group_name_H-M   'P 1'
#
loop_
_entity.id
_entity.type
_entity.pdbx_description
1 polymer ?
#
loop_
_entity_poly.entity_id
_entity_poly.type
_entity_poly.pdbx_seq_one_letter_code
_entity_poly.pdbx_strand_id
1 'polypeptide(L)'
;NTSTTYHLVQYFDRSRGDFPAYQNTEVTYFPSGEEFFEELKKQLLKAEEYIFMEFFIIAEGEMWGEILRILEQKVREGVEVRVLYDGMIEFSTLSFDYTQRLEKIGIKAKAFSPISPFISTYYNYRDHRKIIVIDGKVGFTGGVNLADEYINKINRFGHWKDTALMLEGEAVDSFL
;
A
#
# COMPACT_ATOMS: atom_id res chain seq x y z
N ASN A 1 3.75 -24.14 -12.04
CA ASN A 1 5.18 -24.51 -12.18
C ASN A 1 6.02 -23.61 -11.28
N THR A 2 5.93 -23.84 -9.99
CA THR A 2 6.63 -23.10 -8.93
C THR A 2 8.16 -23.18 -9.07
N SER A 3 8.66 -24.31 -9.57
CA SER A 3 10.10 -24.55 -9.78
C SER A 3 10.72 -23.62 -10.82
N THR A 4 10.04 -23.39 -11.92
CA THR A 4 10.55 -22.54 -13.03
C THR A 4 10.60 -21.07 -12.62
N THR A 5 9.59 -20.60 -11.89
CA THR A 5 9.55 -19.23 -11.39
C THR A 5 10.65 -18.97 -10.37
N TYR A 6 10.90 -19.94 -9.48
CA TYR A 6 11.98 -19.86 -8.49
C TYR A 6 13.36 -19.77 -9.16
N HIS A 7 13.62 -20.59 -10.19
CA HIS A 7 14.88 -20.53 -10.93
C HIS A 7 15.08 -19.23 -11.68
N LEU A 8 14.01 -18.63 -12.22
CA LEU A 8 14.07 -17.31 -12.85
C LEU A 8 14.39 -16.21 -11.84
N VAL A 9 13.76 -16.24 -10.68
CA VAL A 9 14.03 -15.28 -9.58
C VAL A 9 15.50 -15.41 -9.14
N GLN A 10 16.01 -16.62 -8.92
CA GLN A 10 17.42 -16.84 -8.58
C GLN A 10 18.38 -16.37 -9.68
N TYR A 11 18.01 -16.50 -10.96
CA TYR A 11 18.83 -16.02 -12.07
C TYR A 11 18.93 -14.49 -12.05
N PHE A 12 17.82 -13.79 -11.85
CA PHE A 12 17.80 -12.33 -11.74
C PHE A 12 18.52 -11.83 -10.50
N ASP A 13 18.42 -12.54 -9.39
CA ASP A 13 19.12 -12.24 -8.13
C ASP A 13 20.64 -12.31 -8.31
N ARG A 14 21.15 -13.39 -8.93
CA ARG A 14 22.59 -13.54 -9.21
C ARG A 14 23.14 -12.54 -10.22
N SER A 15 22.31 -12.04 -11.13
CA SER A 15 22.72 -11.08 -12.15
C SER A 15 22.74 -9.63 -11.69
N ARG A 16 22.04 -9.31 -10.60
CA ARG A 16 21.92 -7.94 -10.02
C ARG A 16 22.50 -7.77 -8.61
N GLY A 17 22.94 -8.86 -8.00
CA GLY A 17 23.89 -8.82 -6.90
C GLY A 17 23.41 -8.37 -5.54
N ASP A 18 22.10 -8.40 -5.14
CA ASP A 18 21.77 -8.04 -3.75
C ASP A 18 20.32 -8.31 -3.28
N PHE A 19 19.52 -9.09 -3.99
CA PHE A 19 18.16 -9.41 -3.52
C PHE A 19 18.04 -10.87 -3.09
N PRO A 20 17.75 -11.14 -1.81
CA PRO A 20 17.57 -12.51 -1.34
C PRO A 20 16.34 -13.17 -1.98
N ALA A 21 16.51 -14.39 -2.47
CA ALA A 21 15.41 -15.21 -2.96
C ALA A 21 14.74 -15.93 -1.79
N TYR A 22 13.49 -15.61 -1.50
CA TYR A 22 12.72 -16.25 -0.42
C TYR A 22 12.03 -17.52 -0.91
N GLN A 23 12.08 -18.59 -0.13
CA GLN A 23 11.52 -19.89 -0.48
C GLN A 23 10.08 -20.08 0.04
N ASN A 24 9.80 -19.58 1.23
CA ASN A 24 8.53 -19.81 1.94
C ASN A 24 7.58 -18.62 1.77
N THR A 25 7.37 -18.19 0.53
CA THR A 25 6.51 -17.05 0.21
C THR A 25 5.49 -17.45 -0.84
N GLU A 26 4.22 -17.23 -0.54
CA GLU A 26 3.12 -17.34 -1.48
C GLU A 26 2.84 -15.97 -2.10
N VAL A 27 2.64 -15.94 -3.41
CA VAL A 27 2.37 -14.71 -4.18
C VAL A 27 1.01 -14.82 -4.84
N THR A 28 0.13 -13.85 -4.59
CA THR A 28 -1.15 -13.70 -5.26
C THR A 28 -1.12 -12.45 -6.13
N TYR A 29 -1.46 -12.59 -7.38
CA TYR A 29 -1.56 -11.51 -8.36
C TYR A 29 -3.00 -11.04 -8.51
N PHE A 30 -3.21 -9.73 -8.49
CA PHE A 30 -4.52 -9.11 -8.74
C PHE A 30 -4.49 -8.35 -10.06
N PRO A 31 -5.31 -8.76 -11.05
CA PRO A 31 -5.35 -8.11 -12.36
C PRO A 31 -6.15 -6.81 -12.37
N SER A 32 -6.85 -6.48 -11.28
CA SER A 32 -7.67 -5.27 -11.15
C SER A 32 -7.63 -4.68 -9.74
N GLY A 33 -7.90 -3.38 -9.65
CA GLY A 33 -8.01 -2.67 -8.38
C GLY A 33 -9.18 -3.16 -7.53
N GLU A 34 -10.28 -3.58 -8.17
CA GLU A 34 -11.46 -4.11 -7.47
C GLU A 34 -11.14 -5.40 -6.72
N GLU A 35 -10.46 -6.34 -7.35
CA GLU A 35 -10.07 -7.61 -6.72
C GLU A 35 -9.06 -7.39 -5.59
N PHE A 36 -8.08 -6.51 -5.81
CA PHE A 36 -7.16 -6.07 -4.78
C PHE A 36 -7.88 -5.48 -3.57
N PHE A 37 -8.83 -4.59 -3.80
CA PHE A 37 -9.58 -3.91 -2.75
C PHE A 37 -10.37 -4.88 -1.88
N GLU A 38 -11.05 -5.85 -2.48
CA GLU A 38 -11.81 -6.88 -1.74
C GLU A 38 -10.89 -7.74 -0.87
N GLU A 39 -9.76 -8.19 -1.41
CA GLU A 39 -8.80 -8.99 -0.63
C GLU A 39 -8.11 -8.16 0.46
N LEU A 40 -7.77 -6.90 0.18
CA LEU A 40 -7.21 -5.99 1.18
C LEU A 40 -8.13 -5.83 2.39
N LYS A 41 -9.42 -5.61 2.16
CA LYS A 41 -10.40 -5.50 3.26
C LYS A 41 -10.43 -6.75 4.13
N LYS A 42 -10.41 -7.93 3.51
CA LYS A 42 -10.37 -9.21 4.24
C LYS A 42 -9.12 -9.35 5.10
N GLN A 43 -7.96 -9.02 4.56
CA GLN A 43 -6.70 -9.14 5.27
C GLN A 43 -6.57 -8.12 6.40
N LEU A 44 -7.03 -6.90 6.21
CA LEU A 44 -7.07 -5.87 7.25
C LEU A 44 -7.93 -6.31 8.44
N LEU A 45 -9.08 -6.94 8.19
CA LEU A 45 -9.96 -7.45 9.25
C LEU A 45 -9.32 -8.58 10.07
N LYS A 46 -8.33 -9.28 9.53
CA LYS A 46 -7.59 -10.35 10.22
C LYS A 46 -6.40 -9.85 11.04
N ALA A 47 -6.04 -8.57 10.94
CA ALA A 47 -4.91 -8.01 11.67
C ALA A 47 -5.07 -8.16 13.18
N GLU A 48 -3.99 -8.57 13.86
CA GLU A 48 -3.96 -8.81 15.31
C GLU A 48 -2.99 -7.89 16.03
N GLU A 49 -1.86 -7.54 15.41
CA GLU A 49 -0.78 -6.78 16.02
C GLU A 49 -0.63 -5.38 15.44
N TYR A 50 -0.35 -5.28 14.13
CA TYR A 50 -0.16 -4.00 13.48
C TYR A 50 -0.53 -3.98 11.99
N ILE A 51 -0.84 -2.79 11.51
CA ILE A 51 -1.03 -2.46 10.10
C ILE A 51 -0.14 -1.27 9.77
N PHE A 52 0.73 -1.42 8.78
CA PHE A 52 1.51 -0.34 8.19
C PHE A 52 1.08 -0.11 6.75
N MET A 53 0.79 1.13 6.39
CA MET A 53 0.35 1.51 5.05
C MET A 53 1.16 2.69 4.53
N GLU A 54 1.73 2.56 3.34
CA GLU A 54 2.41 3.63 2.62
C GLU A 54 1.81 3.78 1.23
N PHE A 55 1.28 4.97 0.93
CA PHE A 55 0.64 5.27 -0.35
C PHE A 55 1.07 6.62 -0.91
N PHE A 56 1.13 6.69 -2.24
CA PHE A 56 1.38 7.94 -2.93
C PHE A 56 0.14 8.84 -2.95
N ILE A 57 -1.03 8.25 -3.21
CA ILE A 57 -2.31 8.96 -3.25
C ILE A 57 -3.29 8.30 -2.29
N ILE A 58 -3.86 9.12 -1.40
CA ILE A 58 -5.08 8.82 -0.65
C ILE A 58 -6.08 9.93 -0.99
N ALA A 59 -7.27 9.56 -1.43
CA ALA A 59 -8.34 10.50 -1.72
C ALA A 59 -9.61 10.11 -0.96
N GLU A 60 -10.30 11.09 -0.40
CA GLU A 60 -11.61 10.86 0.20
C GLU A 60 -12.58 10.30 -0.85
N GLY A 61 -13.28 9.23 -0.50
CA GLY A 61 -14.19 8.52 -1.37
C GLY A 61 -14.64 7.21 -0.73
N GLU A 62 -15.28 6.36 -1.53
CA GLU A 62 -15.82 5.08 -1.06
C GLU A 62 -14.69 4.12 -0.65
N MET A 63 -13.66 3.98 -1.48
CA MET A 63 -12.53 3.08 -1.21
C MET A 63 -11.83 3.42 0.11
N TRP A 64 -11.36 4.66 0.23
CA TRP A 64 -10.70 5.11 1.44
C TRP A 64 -11.62 5.10 2.65
N GLY A 65 -12.89 5.50 2.48
CA GLY A 65 -13.87 5.51 3.54
C GLY A 65 -14.13 4.12 4.14
N GLU A 66 -14.20 3.08 3.32
CA GLU A 66 -14.36 1.69 3.80
C GLU A 66 -13.09 1.20 4.51
N ILE A 67 -11.91 1.47 3.97
CA ILE A 67 -10.64 1.13 4.61
C ILE A 67 -10.51 1.84 5.96
N LEU A 68 -10.83 3.13 6.02
CA LEU A 68 -10.73 3.91 7.25
C LEU A 68 -11.64 3.37 8.36
N ARG A 69 -12.86 2.93 8.03
CA ARG A 69 -13.76 2.28 8.99
C ARG A 69 -13.16 1.00 9.56
N ILE A 70 -12.51 0.19 8.72
CA ILE A 70 -11.81 -1.03 9.16
C ILE A 70 -10.64 -0.67 10.07
N LEU A 71 -9.81 0.31 9.68
CA LEU A 71 -8.67 0.76 10.48
C LEU A 71 -9.11 1.31 11.84
N GLU A 72 -10.19 2.08 11.88
CA GLU A 72 -10.76 2.60 13.11
C GLU A 72 -11.25 1.46 14.04
N GLN A 73 -11.92 0.46 13.48
CA GLN A 73 -12.30 -0.75 14.22
C GLN A 73 -11.07 -1.45 14.80
N LYS A 74 -10.02 -1.64 13.99
CA LYS A 74 -8.78 -2.30 14.40
C LYS A 74 -8.06 -1.54 15.51
N VAL A 75 -8.02 -0.23 15.46
CA VAL A 75 -7.51 0.60 16.55
C VAL A 75 -8.26 0.35 17.86
N ARG A 76 -9.59 0.26 17.80
CA ARG A 76 -10.41 -0.07 19.00
C ARG A 76 -10.12 -1.48 19.54
N GLU A 77 -9.75 -2.41 18.68
CA GLU A 77 -9.33 -3.76 19.05
C GLU A 77 -7.89 -3.85 19.59
N GLY A 78 -7.16 -2.73 19.61
CA GLY A 78 -5.78 -2.65 20.09
C GLY A 78 -4.70 -2.89 19.04
N VAL A 79 -5.06 -2.94 17.76
CA VAL A 79 -4.10 -3.04 16.66
C VAL A 79 -3.43 -1.69 16.44
N GLU A 80 -2.10 -1.68 16.31
CA GLU A 80 -1.36 -0.46 15.96
C GLU A 80 -1.49 -0.18 14.46
N VAL A 81 -2.00 1.00 14.10
CA VAL A 81 -2.18 1.41 12.71
C VAL A 81 -1.31 2.62 12.40
N ARG A 82 -0.47 2.51 11.37
CA ARG A 82 0.37 3.58 10.84
C ARG A 82 0.09 3.81 9.36
N VAL A 83 -0.15 5.05 9.00
CA VAL A 83 -0.41 5.46 7.61
C VAL A 83 0.56 6.56 7.20
N LEU A 84 1.22 6.33 6.09
CA LEU A 84 2.15 7.25 5.48
C LEU A 84 1.66 7.58 4.07
N TYR A 85 1.50 8.85 3.73
CA TYR A 85 1.02 9.25 2.42
C TYR A 85 1.72 10.52 1.93
N ASP A 86 1.74 10.70 0.60
CA ASP A 86 2.26 11.93 0.02
C ASP A 86 1.23 13.06 0.20
N GLY A 87 1.69 14.13 0.85
CA GLY A 87 0.88 15.33 1.11
C GLY A 87 0.91 16.35 -0.02
N MET A 88 1.33 15.99 -1.23
CA MET A 88 1.32 16.89 -2.38
C MET A 88 -0.11 17.31 -2.72
N ILE A 89 -0.37 18.60 -2.60
CA ILE A 89 -1.70 19.22 -2.72
C ILE A 89 -2.35 18.96 -4.10
N GLU A 90 -1.58 18.80 -5.15
CA GLU A 90 -2.08 18.57 -6.51
C GLU A 90 -2.74 17.20 -6.70
N PHE A 91 -2.39 16.24 -5.85
CA PHE A 91 -2.86 14.86 -5.95
C PHE A 91 -3.72 14.42 -4.77
N SER A 92 -3.73 15.17 -3.70
CA SER A 92 -4.48 14.85 -2.48
C SER A 92 -5.68 15.79 -2.35
N THR A 93 -6.89 15.22 -2.32
CA THR A 93 -8.12 15.95 -1.95
C THR A 93 -8.27 16.08 -0.43
N LEU A 94 -7.29 15.61 0.33
CA LEU A 94 -7.30 15.64 1.77
C LEU A 94 -6.99 17.03 2.31
N SER A 95 -7.69 17.44 3.36
CA SER A 95 -7.46 18.71 4.03
C SER A 95 -6.09 18.76 4.73
N PHE A 96 -5.56 19.97 4.93
CA PHE A 96 -4.25 20.19 5.54
C PHE A 96 -4.13 19.63 6.97
N ASP A 97 -5.24 19.52 7.67
CA ASP A 97 -5.35 18.97 9.03
C ASP A 97 -5.68 17.47 9.07
N TYR A 98 -5.64 16.80 7.94
CA TYR A 98 -6.09 15.41 7.83
C TYR A 98 -5.29 14.45 8.69
N THR A 99 -3.97 14.65 8.78
CA THR A 99 -3.09 13.87 9.67
C THR A 99 -3.57 13.95 11.12
N GLN A 100 -3.94 15.15 11.59
CA GLN A 100 -4.47 15.34 12.94
C GLN A 100 -5.83 14.66 13.13
N ARG A 101 -6.66 14.63 12.10
CA ARG A 101 -7.95 13.91 12.14
C ARG A 101 -7.75 12.40 12.27
N LEU A 102 -6.77 11.83 11.56
CA LEU A 102 -6.40 10.42 11.69
C LEU A 102 -5.85 10.11 13.09
N GLU A 103 -5.02 10.98 13.63
CA GLU A 103 -4.47 10.81 14.99
C GLU A 103 -5.55 10.84 16.07
N LYS A 104 -6.60 11.64 15.90
CA LYS A 104 -7.74 11.68 16.84
C LYS A 104 -8.49 10.36 16.92
N ILE A 105 -8.50 9.56 15.89
CA ILE A 105 -9.09 8.21 15.89
C ILE A 105 -8.08 7.12 16.25
N GLY A 106 -6.85 7.48 16.60
CA GLY A 106 -5.81 6.58 17.07
C GLY A 106 -4.91 6.01 15.98
N ILE A 107 -4.98 6.54 14.76
CA ILE A 107 -4.10 6.16 13.66
C ILE A 107 -2.87 7.08 13.68
N LYS A 108 -1.67 6.51 13.74
CA LYS A 108 -0.41 7.25 13.59
C LYS A 108 -0.21 7.59 12.12
N ALA A 109 -0.35 8.85 11.76
CA ALA A 109 -0.28 9.30 10.38
C ALA A 109 0.83 10.32 10.16
N LYS A 110 1.50 10.22 9.01
CA LYS A 110 2.45 11.22 8.51
C LYS A 110 2.17 11.51 7.04
N ALA A 111 2.12 12.80 6.70
CA ALA A 111 2.13 13.26 5.33
C ALA A 111 3.56 13.69 4.96
N PHE A 112 4.06 13.21 3.84
CA PHE A 112 5.26 13.77 3.24
C PHE A 112 4.89 15.02 2.45
N SER A 113 5.33 16.18 2.91
CA SER A 113 5.21 17.41 2.17
C SER A 113 6.58 17.86 1.66
N PRO A 114 6.77 18.05 0.37
CA PRO A 114 7.97 18.65 -0.16
C PRO A 114 7.94 20.16 0.09
N ILE A 115 8.66 20.62 1.07
CA ILE A 115 8.73 22.06 1.42
C ILE A 115 9.76 22.84 0.56
N SER A 116 10.34 22.27 -0.48
CA SER A 116 11.37 23.01 -1.23
C SER A 116 11.17 22.91 -2.74
N PRO A 117 11.04 24.06 -3.43
CA PRO A 117 10.97 24.12 -4.90
C PRO A 117 12.29 23.71 -5.61
N PHE A 118 13.39 23.50 -4.87
CA PHE A 118 14.67 23.07 -5.40
C PHE A 118 14.84 21.55 -5.51
N ILE A 119 13.88 20.77 -5.09
CA ILE A 119 13.97 19.29 -5.05
C ILE A 119 13.17 18.63 -6.18
N SER A 120 12.74 19.38 -7.19
CA SER A 120 11.90 18.79 -8.28
C SER A 120 12.62 17.69 -9.07
N THR A 121 13.95 17.72 -9.15
CA THR A 121 14.73 16.69 -9.84
C THR A 121 14.89 15.42 -8.99
N TYR A 122 14.86 15.54 -7.67
CA TYR A 122 14.90 14.40 -6.75
C TYR A 122 13.53 13.70 -6.66
N TYR A 123 12.45 14.42 -6.97
CA TYR A 123 11.06 13.91 -6.95
C TYR A 123 10.77 12.91 -8.05
N ASN A 124 11.42 13.02 -9.21
CA ASN A 124 11.28 12.05 -10.31
C ASN A 124 11.86 10.67 -9.97
N TYR A 125 12.65 10.56 -8.91
CA TYR A 125 13.22 9.31 -8.39
C TYR A 125 12.52 8.78 -7.14
N ARG A 126 11.46 9.42 -6.65
CA ARG A 126 10.66 8.83 -5.59
C ARG A 126 9.94 7.62 -6.14
N ASP A 127 10.31 6.51 -5.57
CA ASP A 127 9.58 5.27 -5.71
C ASP A 127 8.10 5.53 -5.40
N HIS A 128 7.25 5.39 -6.40
CA HIS A 128 5.80 5.41 -6.25
C HIS A 128 5.34 4.14 -5.51
N ARG A 129 6.03 3.79 -4.42
CA ARG A 129 5.75 2.58 -3.66
C ARG A 129 4.39 2.70 -3.00
N LYS A 130 3.59 1.68 -3.20
CA LYS A 130 2.36 1.43 -2.47
C LYS A 130 2.62 0.14 -1.72
N ILE A 131 2.70 0.24 -0.40
CA ILE A 131 3.08 -0.87 0.46
C ILE A 131 2.07 -0.96 1.59
N ILE A 132 1.59 -2.17 1.86
CA ILE A 132 0.82 -2.47 3.06
C ILE A 132 1.46 -3.69 3.69
N VAL A 133 1.73 -3.62 4.99
CA VAL A 133 2.21 -4.75 5.77
C VAL A 133 1.28 -4.99 6.95
N ILE A 134 0.84 -6.22 7.12
CA ILE A 134 -0.06 -6.65 8.18
C ILE A 134 0.62 -7.74 9.01
N ASP A 135 0.86 -7.46 10.28
CA ASP A 135 1.44 -8.40 11.27
C ASP A 135 2.78 -9.02 10.84
N GLY A 136 3.50 -8.41 9.90
CA GLY A 136 4.71 -9.00 9.31
C GLY A 136 4.48 -10.30 8.53
N LYS A 137 3.24 -10.67 8.25
CA LYS A 137 2.86 -11.93 7.61
C LYS A 137 2.28 -11.77 6.22
N VAL A 138 1.58 -10.66 5.98
CA VAL A 138 0.94 -10.34 4.70
C VAL A 138 1.42 -8.98 4.23
N GLY A 139 1.86 -8.91 2.99
CA GLY A 139 2.28 -7.67 2.34
C GLY A 139 1.56 -7.46 1.01
N PHE A 140 1.19 -6.23 0.71
CA PHE A 140 0.65 -5.82 -0.59
C PHE A 140 1.58 -4.79 -1.21
N THR A 141 1.77 -4.88 -2.51
CA THR A 141 2.48 -3.88 -3.31
C THR A 141 1.88 -3.79 -4.71
N GLY A 142 2.07 -2.67 -5.38
CA GLY A 142 1.58 -2.49 -6.76
C GLY A 142 1.33 -1.04 -7.14
N GLY A 143 0.60 -0.85 -8.23
CA GLY A 143 0.25 0.45 -8.77
C GLY A 143 -0.99 1.10 -8.14
N VAL A 144 -1.82 0.33 -7.43
CA VAL A 144 -3.11 0.79 -6.91
C VAL A 144 -2.91 1.74 -5.72
N ASN A 145 -3.47 2.95 -5.82
CA ASN A 145 -3.58 3.89 -4.72
C ASN A 145 -4.97 3.82 -4.06
N LEU A 146 -5.15 4.55 -2.96
CA LEU A 146 -6.39 4.57 -2.19
C LEU A 146 -7.34 5.69 -2.67
N ALA A 147 -7.87 5.52 -3.87
CA ALA A 147 -8.84 6.44 -4.47
C ALA A 147 -9.85 5.67 -5.33
N ASP A 148 -11.07 6.17 -5.43
CA ASP A 148 -12.19 5.49 -6.11
C ASP A 148 -11.95 5.21 -7.59
N GLU A 149 -11.11 5.99 -8.26
CA GLU A 149 -10.71 5.76 -9.66
C GLU A 149 -9.98 4.43 -9.85
N TYR A 150 -9.20 3.97 -8.88
CA TYR A 150 -8.45 2.71 -8.95
C TYR A 150 -9.32 1.46 -8.81
N ILE A 151 -10.51 1.60 -8.26
CA ILE A 151 -11.53 0.54 -8.18
C ILE A 151 -12.69 0.79 -9.16
N ASN A 152 -12.52 1.68 -10.12
CA ASN A 152 -13.48 2.03 -11.17
C ASN A 152 -14.85 2.52 -10.66
N LYS A 153 -14.91 3.10 -9.47
CA LYS A 153 -16.12 3.79 -8.95
C LYS A 153 -16.30 5.17 -9.58
N ILE A 154 -15.20 5.79 -10.00
CA ILE A 154 -15.18 7.06 -10.73
C ILE A 154 -14.42 6.85 -12.03
N ASN A 155 -15.06 7.16 -13.15
CA ASN A 155 -14.45 7.04 -14.48
C ASN A 155 -13.87 8.38 -14.92
N ARG A 156 -12.78 8.80 -14.29
CA ARG A 156 -12.10 10.07 -14.59
C ARG A 156 -11.22 10.00 -15.83
N PHE A 157 -10.57 8.87 -16.06
CA PHE A 157 -9.57 8.67 -17.12
C PHE A 157 -9.83 7.41 -17.97
N GLY A 158 -11.07 6.87 -17.97
CA GLY A 158 -11.38 5.58 -18.56
C GLY A 158 -11.31 4.45 -17.52
N HIS A 159 -11.48 3.22 -18.00
CA HIS A 159 -11.39 2.05 -17.11
C HIS A 159 -9.96 1.85 -16.64
N TRP A 160 -9.72 1.92 -15.33
CA TRP A 160 -8.40 1.74 -14.73
C TRP A 160 -8.06 0.26 -14.60
N LYS A 161 -6.92 -0.12 -15.15
CA LYS A 161 -6.37 -1.48 -15.07
C LYS A 161 -5.00 -1.45 -14.43
N ASP A 162 -4.97 -1.22 -13.15
CA ASP A 162 -3.73 -1.31 -12.39
C ASP A 162 -3.60 -2.68 -11.71
N THR A 163 -2.38 -3.05 -11.39
CA THR A 163 -2.07 -4.37 -10.86
C THR A 163 -1.51 -4.29 -9.46
N ALA A 164 -1.80 -5.29 -8.66
CA ALA A 164 -1.26 -5.43 -7.32
C ALA A 164 -0.85 -6.88 -7.05
N LEU A 165 0.06 -7.04 -6.10
CA LEU A 165 0.54 -8.32 -5.59
C LEU A 165 0.29 -8.40 -4.10
N MET A 166 -0.11 -9.58 -3.63
CA MET A 166 -0.10 -9.95 -2.22
C MET A 166 0.98 -11.00 -1.99
N LEU A 167 1.80 -10.78 -0.98
CA LEU A 167 2.85 -11.69 -0.53
C LEU A 167 2.48 -12.21 0.86
N GLU A 168 2.64 -13.50 1.07
CA GLU A 168 2.45 -14.15 2.37
C GLU A 168 3.70 -14.96 2.70
N GLY A 169 4.30 -14.74 3.87
CA GLY A 169 5.47 -15.47 4.33
C GLY A 169 6.74 -14.61 4.47
N GLU A 170 7.90 -15.24 4.33
CA GLU A 170 9.21 -14.64 4.67
C GLU A 170 9.58 -13.37 3.90
N ALA A 171 9.11 -13.24 2.64
CA ALA A 171 9.43 -12.08 1.82
C ALA A 171 8.78 -10.78 2.32
N VAL A 172 7.79 -10.85 3.21
CA VAL A 172 7.12 -9.67 3.77
C VAL A 172 8.06 -8.82 4.61
N ASP A 173 9.03 -9.44 5.29
CA ASP A 173 10.04 -8.73 6.08
C ASP A 173 10.90 -7.78 5.24
N SER A 174 11.02 -8.02 3.95
CA SER A 174 11.76 -7.13 3.05
C SER A 174 11.06 -5.80 2.75
N PHE A 175 9.80 -5.64 3.15
CA PHE A 175 9.06 -4.39 2.99
C PHE A 175 9.26 -3.39 4.14
N LEU A 176 9.80 -3.85 5.25
CA LEU A 176 10.09 -3.07 6.45
C LEU A 176 11.55 -2.60 6.47
#